data_672ae4771d73c7dfef68017d450c9169
#
_entry.id   672ae4771d73c7dfef68017d450c9169
#
_cell.length_a   1.000
_cell.length_b   1.000
_cell.length_c   1.000
_cell.angle_alpha   90.00
_cell.angle_beta   90.00
_cell.angle_gamma   90.00
#
_symmetry.space_group_name_H-M   'P 1'
#
loop_
_entity.id
_entity.type
_entity.pdbx_description
1 polymer ?
#
loop_
_entity_poly.entity_id
_entity_poly.type
_entity_poly.pdbx_seq_one_letter_code
_entity_poly.pdbx_strand_id
1 'polypeptide(L)'
;MTSVTRLTPRMTQVRLGGEGLRGLAAVPGQSVQIYVPDPAGSLVSRDYTVRDADPDRPSMDVDFVLHGDGPAANWARQASPGQALEFVGPSGRYRPDPGADWHLFGGDESALPAILAMVESLPADARAVLYLEVADAAEEQPVSGPVRPEVHWLHRGEAVPGANTLLEDAL
;
A
#
# COMPACT_ATOMS: atom_id res chain seq x y z
N MET A 1 14.43 -0.87 10.36
CA MET A 1 13.09 -0.25 10.55
C MET A 1 13.15 0.78 11.65
N THR A 2 12.45 1.90 11.47
CA THR A 2 12.43 3.00 12.45
C THR A 2 11.11 3.04 13.24
N SER A 3 10.01 2.65 12.61
CA SER A 3 8.71 2.51 13.29
C SER A 3 7.83 1.44 12.65
N VAL A 4 6.86 0.98 13.43
CA VAL A 4 5.78 0.08 13.01
C VAL A 4 4.49 0.65 13.58
N THR A 5 3.51 0.92 12.72
CA THR A 5 2.26 1.58 13.09
C THR A 5 1.08 0.75 12.59
N ARG A 6 0.15 0.43 13.46
CA ARG A 6 -1.11 -0.20 13.08
C ARG A 6 -2.02 0.87 12.47
N LEU A 7 -2.30 0.78 11.18
CA LEU A 7 -3.19 1.72 10.48
C LEU A 7 -4.66 1.36 10.70
N THR A 8 -4.97 0.08 10.54
CA THR A 8 -6.30 -0.51 10.73
C THR A 8 -6.15 -1.88 11.40
N PRO A 9 -7.21 -2.55 11.84
CA PRO A 9 -7.10 -3.91 12.40
C PRO A 9 -6.35 -4.90 11.51
N ARG A 10 -6.41 -4.74 10.19
CA ARG A 10 -5.79 -5.64 9.22
C ARG A 10 -4.68 -5.01 8.36
N MET A 11 -4.21 -3.80 8.71
CA MET A 11 -3.10 -3.17 8.00
C MET A 11 -2.08 -2.56 8.94
N THR A 12 -0.80 -2.82 8.65
CA THR A 12 0.34 -2.30 9.41
C THR A 12 1.29 -1.60 8.46
N GLN A 13 1.65 -0.37 8.79
CA GLN A 13 2.72 0.37 8.11
C GLN A 13 4.06 0.12 8.79
N VAL A 14 5.06 -0.17 7.99
CA VAL A 14 6.46 -0.28 8.42
C VAL A 14 7.25 0.86 7.78
N ARG A 15 7.85 1.70 8.62
CA ARG A 15 8.79 2.72 8.15
C ARG A 15 10.21 2.18 8.19
N LEU A 16 10.83 2.14 7.04
CA LEU A 16 12.26 1.87 6.88
C LEU A 16 13.02 3.20 6.97
N GLY A 17 14.21 3.16 7.50
CA GLY A 17 15.11 4.31 7.57
C GLY A 17 16.56 3.86 7.55
N GLY A 18 17.44 4.75 7.10
CA GLY A 18 18.88 4.52 7.10
C GLY A 18 19.58 5.06 5.86
N GLU A 19 20.89 5.17 5.93
CA GLU A 19 21.72 5.76 4.85
C GLU A 19 21.54 5.06 3.49
N GLY A 20 21.22 3.77 3.47
CA GLY A 20 20.94 3.03 2.23
C GLY A 20 19.70 3.53 1.45
N LEU A 21 18.86 4.35 2.08
CA LEU A 21 17.71 4.99 1.44
C LEU A 21 18.00 6.41 0.94
N ARG A 22 19.20 6.94 1.19
CA ARG A 22 19.57 8.31 0.77
C ARG A 22 19.46 8.47 -0.73
N GLY A 23 18.68 9.45 -1.16
CA GLY A 23 18.44 9.71 -2.58
C GLY A 23 17.49 8.70 -3.25
N LEU A 24 16.88 7.78 -2.49
CA LEU A 24 15.85 6.91 -3.01
C LEU A 24 14.61 7.77 -3.31
N ALA A 25 14.34 7.96 -4.58
CA ALA A 25 13.14 8.63 -5.06
C ALA A 25 12.17 7.56 -5.59
N ALA A 26 11.08 7.36 -4.91
CA ALA A 26 9.98 6.56 -5.40
C ALA A 26 8.91 7.45 -6.01
N VAL A 27 8.27 6.96 -7.05
CA VAL A 27 7.15 7.62 -7.69
C VAL A 27 5.87 6.86 -7.34
N PRO A 28 4.74 7.52 -7.10
CA PRO A 28 3.49 6.86 -6.76
C PRO A 28 3.16 5.69 -7.69
N GLY A 29 2.78 4.54 -7.12
CA GLY A 29 2.53 3.31 -7.84
C GLY A 29 3.75 2.40 -8.06
N GLN A 30 4.95 2.81 -7.64
CA GLN A 30 6.11 1.90 -7.63
C GLN A 30 6.07 0.93 -6.45
N SER A 31 6.72 -0.21 -6.63
CA SER A 31 6.86 -1.26 -5.62
C SER A 31 8.32 -1.59 -5.34
N VAL A 32 8.57 -2.16 -4.19
CA VAL A 32 9.80 -2.84 -3.83
C VAL A 32 9.53 -4.33 -3.64
N GLN A 33 10.47 -5.15 -4.06
CA GLN A 33 10.46 -6.57 -3.74
C GLN A 33 11.17 -6.77 -2.41
N ILE A 34 10.43 -7.15 -1.37
CA ILE A 34 10.95 -7.39 -0.03
C ILE A 34 11.19 -8.88 0.20
N TYR A 35 12.17 -9.18 1.06
CA TYR A 35 12.57 -10.54 1.41
C TYR A 35 12.29 -10.79 2.88
N VAL A 36 11.46 -11.78 3.15
CA VAL A 36 11.08 -12.18 4.52
C VAL A 36 11.27 -13.69 4.69
N PRO A 37 11.57 -14.17 5.90
CA PRO A 37 11.69 -15.61 6.14
C PRO A 37 10.31 -16.29 6.07
N ASP A 38 10.27 -17.46 5.45
CA ASP A 38 9.16 -18.39 5.56
C ASP A 38 9.25 -19.19 6.88
N PRO A 39 8.26 -20.04 7.22
CA PRO A 39 8.31 -20.88 8.42
C PRO A 39 9.50 -21.86 8.48
N ALA A 40 10.09 -22.19 7.35
CA ALA A 40 11.30 -23.04 7.27
C ALA A 40 12.61 -22.24 7.39
N GLY A 41 12.53 -20.91 7.47
CA GLY A 41 13.67 -20.00 7.56
C GLY A 41 14.27 -19.63 6.21
N SER A 42 13.68 -20.06 5.09
CA SER A 42 14.11 -19.64 3.75
C SER A 42 13.56 -18.25 3.42
N LEU A 43 14.38 -17.43 2.76
CA LEU A 43 13.91 -16.13 2.29
C LEU A 43 12.96 -16.28 1.10
N VAL A 44 11.79 -15.71 1.21
CA VAL A 44 10.81 -15.59 0.13
C VAL A 44 10.57 -14.12 -0.17
N SER A 45 10.38 -13.80 -1.45
CA SER A 45 10.13 -12.43 -1.87
C SER A 45 8.65 -12.15 -2.10
N ARG A 46 8.24 -10.91 -1.84
CA ARG A 46 6.92 -10.37 -2.14
C ARG A 46 7.05 -8.93 -2.57
N ASP A 47 6.21 -8.52 -3.52
CA ASP A 47 6.15 -7.14 -3.99
C ASP A 47 5.20 -6.33 -3.10
N TYR A 48 5.66 -5.16 -2.68
CA TYR A 48 4.90 -4.21 -1.88
C TYR A 48 5.03 -2.81 -2.44
N THR A 49 3.93 -2.08 -2.44
CA THR A 49 3.94 -0.68 -2.87
C THR A 49 4.81 0.16 -1.93
N VAL A 50 5.60 1.05 -2.51
CA VAL A 50 6.18 2.18 -1.77
C VAL A 50 5.05 3.17 -1.52
N ARG A 51 4.56 3.20 -0.27
CA ARG A 51 3.45 4.07 0.13
C ARG A 51 3.86 5.54 0.17
N ASP A 52 5.06 5.78 0.69
CA ASP A 52 5.71 7.09 0.75
C ASP A 52 7.23 6.92 0.79
N ALA A 53 7.97 7.89 0.28
CA ALA A 53 9.42 7.95 0.39
C ALA A 53 9.88 9.40 0.48
N ASP A 54 10.75 9.69 1.45
CA ASP A 54 11.34 11.01 1.66
C ASP A 54 12.85 10.94 1.33
N PRO A 55 13.30 11.48 0.18
CA PRO A 55 14.69 11.44 -0.21
C PRO A 55 15.60 12.32 0.67
N ASP A 56 15.06 13.35 1.32
CA ASP A 56 15.82 14.27 2.17
C ASP A 56 16.00 13.69 3.59
N ARG A 57 14.98 12.99 4.07
CA ARG A 57 15.02 12.20 5.30
C ARG A 57 14.97 10.73 4.92
N PRO A 58 16.13 10.06 4.71
CA PRO A 58 16.17 8.75 4.06
C PRO A 58 15.25 7.72 4.73
N SER A 59 14.00 7.72 4.30
CA SER A 59 12.93 6.87 4.81
C SER A 59 11.99 6.43 3.70
N MET A 60 11.36 5.27 3.91
CA MET A 60 10.37 4.69 3.02
C MET A 60 9.30 3.98 3.87
N ASP A 61 8.03 4.21 3.53
CA ASP A 61 6.89 3.55 4.14
C ASP A 61 6.35 2.44 3.24
N VAL A 62 6.07 1.30 3.85
CA VAL A 62 5.46 0.14 3.20
C VAL A 62 4.30 -0.35 4.06
N ASP A 63 3.13 -0.52 3.45
CA ASP A 63 1.92 -0.98 4.13
C ASP A 63 1.71 -2.48 3.87
N PHE A 64 1.51 -3.22 4.95
CA PHE A 64 1.33 -4.67 4.93
C PHE A 64 -0.10 -5.03 5.30
N VAL A 65 -0.80 -5.70 4.39
CA VAL A 65 -2.09 -6.32 4.69
C VAL A 65 -1.87 -7.57 5.52
N LEU A 66 -2.56 -7.67 6.65
CA LEU A 66 -2.43 -8.77 7.59
C LEU A 66 -3.51 -9.83 7.37
N HIS A 67 -3.58 -10.37 6.17
CA HIS A 67 -4.51 -11.45 5.84
C HIS A 67 -3.81 -12.81 5.83
N GLY A 68 -4.54 -13.86 6.23
CA GLY A 68 -4.03 -15.24 6.23
C GLY A 68 -2.73 -15.43 7.02
N ASP A 69 -2.01 -16.52 6.74
CA ASP A 69 -0.78 -16.94 7.39
C ASP A 69 0.44 -16.89 6.44
N GLY A 70 0.38 -15.99 5.45
CA GLY A 70 1.50 -15.80 4.51
C GLY A 70 2.76 -15.27 5.22
N PRO A 71 3.97 -15.61 4.70
CA PRO A 71 5.23 -15.22 5.33
C PRO A 71 5.34 -13.72 5.62
N ALA A 72 4.94 -12.87 4.68
CA ALA A 72 5.03 -11.42 4.84
C ALA A 72 4.03 -10.87 5.87
N ALA A 73 2.80 -11.40 5.92
CA ALA A 73 1.82 -11.03 6.95
C ALA A 73 2.29 -11.46 8.34
N ASN A 74 2.86 -12.68 8.46
CA ASN A 74 3.41 -13.19 9.72
C ASN A 74 4.61 -12.38 10.18
N TRP A 75 5.50 -12.02 9.26
CA TRP A 75 6.62 -11.14 9.55
C TRP A 75 6.14 -9.76 10.03
N ALA A 76 5.19 -9.15 9.32
CA ALA A 76 4.67 -7.83 9.65
C ALA A 76 3.94 -7.77 11.01
N ARG A 77 3.27 -8.86 11.42
CA ARG A 77 2.65 -8.96 12.76
C ARG A 77 3.68 -8.94 13.90
N GLN A 78 4.92 -9.37 13.63
CA GLN A 78 6.01 -9.47 14.59
C GLN A 78 7.05 -8.38 14.41
N ALA A 79 6.89 -7.54 13.38
CA ALA A 79 7.82 -6.48 13.03
C ALA A 79 7.98 -5.50 14.20
N SER A 80 9.21 -5.09 14.46
CA SER A 80 9.53 -4.13 15.53
C SER A 80 10.68 -3.20 15.11
N PRO A 81 10.73 -1.97 15.64
CA PRO A 81 11.82 -1.05 15.37
C PRO A 81 13.18 -1.67 15.68
N GLY A 82 14.18 -1.34 14.88
CA GLY A 82 15.55 -1.89 14.98
C GLY A 82 15.80 -3.12 14.12
N GLN A 83 14.78 -3.84 13.67
CA GLN A 83 14.98 -4.97 12.75
C GLN A 83 15.39 -4.49 11.35
N ALA A 84 16.18 -5.31 10.66
CA ALA A 84 16.52 -5.10 9.25
C ALA A 84 15.44 -5.72 8.34
N LEU A 85 15.25 -5.13 7.16
CA LEU A 85 14.46 -5.67 6.08
C LEU A 85 15.24 -5.49 4.79
N GLU A 86 15.43 -6.59 4.04
CA GLU A 86 16.08 -6.56 2.75
C GLU A 86 15.04 -6.31 1.65
N PHE A 87 15.41 -5.49 0.68
CA PHE A 87 14.56 -5.24 -0.48
C PHE A 87 15.37 -4.90 -1.74
N VAL A 88 14.72 -5.01 -2.89
CA VAL A 88 15.22 -4.57 -4.20
C VAL A 88 14.19 -3.64 -4.83
N GLY A 89 14.64 -2.60 -5.50
CA GLY A 89 13.79 -1.59 -6.13
C GLY A 89 14.11 -0.17 -5.64
N PRO A 90 13.20 0.80 -5.83
CA PRO A 90 11.83 0.64 -6.36
C PRO A 90 11.79 0.33 -7.85
N SER A 91 10.70 -0.29 -8.29
CA SER A 91 10.42 -0.63 -9.68
C SER A 91 8.93 -0.36 -10.03
N GLY A 92 8.61 -0.41 -11.32
CA GLY A 92 7.27 -0.12 -11.82
C GLY A 92 7.23 1.12 -12.69
N ARG A 93 6.35 1.11 -13.71
CA ARG A 93 6.27 2.18 -14.71
C ARG A 93 4.90 2.83 -14.80
N TYR A 94 3.90 2.26 -14.15
CA TYR A 94 2.56 2.84 -14.17
C TYR A 94 2.55 4.22 -13.52
N ARG A 95 1.84 5.14 -14.14
CA ARG A 95 1.60 6.51 -13.65
C ARG A 95 0.20 6.90 -14.06
N PRO A 96 -0.59 7.55 -13.18
CA PRO A 96 -1.78 8.27 -13.63
C PRO A 96 -1.38 9.32 -14.68
N ASP A 97 -2.15 9.40 -15.75
CA ASP A 97 -1.94 10.45 -16.77
C ASP A 97 -2.49 11.79 -16.24
N PRO A 98 -1.66 12.80 -15.97
CA PRO A 98 -2.14 14.08 -15.45
C PRO A 98 -3.00 14.85 -16.46
N GLY A 99 -3.00 14.46 -17.74
CA GLY A 99 -3.83 15.03 -18.79
C GLY A 99 -5.18 14.35 -18.99
N ALA A 100 -5.49 13.31 -18.22
CA ALA A 100 -6.77 12.63 -18.31
C ALA A 100 -7.91 13.49 -17.76
N ASP A 101 -9.08 13.44 -18.40
CA ASP A 101 -10.26 14.18 -17.97
C ASP A 101 -10.77 13.72 -16.59
N TRP A 102 -10.53 12.46 -16.25
CA TRP A 102 -10.87 11.86 -14.97
C TRP A 102 -10.09 10.56 -14.73
N HIS A 103 -10.04 10.13 -13.48
CA HIS A 103 -9.36 8.90 -13.06
C HIS A 103 -10.35 7.98 -12.34
N LEU A 104 -10.28 6.69 -12.63
CA LEU A 104 -10.97 5.63 -11.91
C LEU A 104 -9.94 4.72 -11.26
N PHE A 105 -10.08 4.52 -9.95
CA PHE A 105 -9.29 3.55 -9.21
C PHE A 105 -10.22 2.52 -8.57
N GLY A 106 -9.92 1.25 -8.77
CA GLY A 106 -10.63 0.15 -8.13
C GLY A 106 -9.66 -0.88 -7.58
N GLY A 107 -9.93 -1.39 -6.39
CA GLY A 107 -9.11 -2.43 -5.80
C GLY A 107 -9.49 -2.79 -4.37
N ASP A 108 -8.91 -3.89 -3.89
CA ASP A 108 -9.03 -4.32 -2.50
C ASP A 108 -7.95 -3.71 -1.60
N GLU A 109 -7.87 -4.13 -0.34
CA GLU A 109 -6.88 -3.65 0.61
C GLU A 109 -5.43 -3.87 0.17
N SER A 110 -5.16 -4.79 -0.74
CA SER A 110 -3.80 -5.00 -1.27
C SER A 110 -3.39 -3.93 -2.29
N ALA A 111 -4.36 -3.38 -3.02
CA ALA A 111 -4.17 -2.28 -3.95
C ALA A 111 -4.22 -0.90 -3.26
N LEU A 112 -4.83 -0.82 -2.08
CA LEU A 112 -5.09 0.44 -1.38
C LEU A 112 -3.85 1.32 -1.20
N PRO A 113 -2.66 0.81 -0.79
CA PRO A 113 -1.46 1.64 -0.65
C PRO A 113 -1.03 2.31 -1.97
N ALA A 114 -1.18 1.60 -3.10
CA ALA A 114 -0.85 2.13 -4.42
C ALA A 114 -1.88 3.19 -4.86
N ILE A 115 -3.16 2.90 -4.66
CA ILE A 115 -4.26 3.83 -4.98
C ILE A 115 -4.10 5.13 -4.19
N LEU A 116 -3.90 5.04 -2.87
CA LEU A 116 -3.72 6.23 -2.03
C LEU A 116 -2.51 7.06 -2.46
N ALA A 117 -1.35 6.42 -2.71
CA ALA A 117 -0.16 7.13 -3.17
C ALA A 117 -0.38 7.83 -4.53
N MET A 118 -1.08 7.19 -5.46
CA MET A 118 -1.39 7.77 -6.76
C MET A 118 -2.39 8.93 -6.64
N VAL A 119 -3.45 8.77 -5.86
CA VAL A 119 -4.47 9.81 -5.63
C VAL A 119 -3.85 11.05 -4.96
N GLU A 120 -2.98 10.87 -3.99
CA GLU A 120 -2.26 11.95 -3.32
C GLU A 120 -1.33 12.73 -4.27
N SER A 121 -0.91 12.13 -5.38
CA SER A 121 -0.07 12.76 -6.39
C SER A 121 -0.85 13.51 -7.47
N LEU A 122 -2.19 13.37 -7.52
CA LEU A 122 -3.01 14.05 -8.52
C LEU A 122 -3.11 15.56 -8.23
N PRO A 123 -3.22 16.38 -9.27
CA PRO A 123 -3.45 17.81 -9.09
C PRO A 123 -4.83 18.08 -8.47
N ALA A 124 -4.98 19.23 -7.79
CA ALA A 124 -6.17 19.56 -7.01
C ALA A 124 -7.46 19.67 -7.84
N ASP A 125 -7.35 19.96 -9.12
CA ASP A 125 -8.45 20.08 -10.09
C ASP A 125 -8.76 18.77 -10.82
N ALA A 126 -8.01 17.71 -10.57
CA ALA A 126 -8.29 16.40 -11.13
C ALA A 126 -9.64 15.86 -10.62
N ARG A 127 -10.30 15.06 -11.44
CA ARG A 127 -11.48 14.29 -11.06
C ARG A 127 -11.07 12.85 -10.81
N ALA A 128 -11.44 12.32 -9.66
CA ALA A 128 -11.16 10.92 -9.34
C ALA A 128 -12.35 10.25 -8.66
N VAL A 129 -12.59 9.00 -9.02
CA VAL A 129 -13.57 8.12 -8.42
C VAL A 129 -12.85 6.85 -7.93
N LEU A 130 -13.11 6.46 -6.71
CA LEU A 130 -12.47 5.33 -6.05
C LEU A 130 -13.53 4.30 -5.63
N TYR A 131 -13.34 3.05 -6.02
CA TYR A 131 -14.07 1.89 -5.50
C TYR A 131 -13.09 1.02 -4.72
N LEU A 132 -13.24 0.99 -3.40
CA LEU A 132 -12.28 0.40 -2.48
C LEU A 132 -12.94 -0.72 -1.68
N GLU A 133 -12.56 -1.97 -1.97
CA GLU A 133 -13.05 -3.13 -1.24
C GLU A 133 -12.21 -3.37 0.01
N VAL A 134 -12.86 -3.44 1.15
CA VAL A 134 -12.26 -3.77 2.44
C VAL A 134 -13.17 -4.74 3.21
N ALA A 135 -12.66 -5.32 4.29
CA ALA A 135 -13.48 -6.24 5.08
C ALA A 135 -14.69 -5.55 5.70
N ASP A 136 -14.50 -4.42 6.35
CA ASP A 136 -15.56 -3.66 7.04
C ASP A 136 -15.12 -2.20 7.24
N ALA A 137 -15.99 -1.40 7.85
CA ALA A 137 -15.74 0.02 8.08
C ALA A 137 -14.52 0.33 8.98
N ALA A 138 -14.03 -0.62 9.79
CA ALA A 138 -12.82 -0.42 10.59
C ALA A 138 -11.54 -0.47 9.74
N GLU A 139 -11.64 -0.96 8.52
CA GLU A 139 -10.54 -1.02 7.56
C GLU A 139 -10.49 0.20 6.61
N GLU A 140 -11.48 1.09 6.68
CA GLU A 140 -11.44 2.32 5.89
C GLU A 140 -10.29 3.22 6.34
N GLN A 141 -9.63 3.84 5.37
CA GLN A 141 -8.53 4.76 5.61
C GLN A 141 -8.84 6.15 5.05
N PRO A 142 -8.34 7.20 5.67
CA PRO A 142 -8.51 8.55 5.12
C PRO A 142 -7.83 8.66 3.76
N VAL A 143 -8.55 9.21 2.78
CA VAL A 143 -8.00 9.58 1.49
C VAL A 143 -7.52 11.02 1.58
N SER A 144 -6.20 11.18 1.52
CA SER A 144 -5.52 12.47 1.65
C SER A 144 -5.10 13.03 0.29
N GLY A 145 -4.57 14.24 0.28
CA GLY A 145 -4.02 14.87 -0.92
C GLY A 145 -4.77 16.12 -1.36
N PRO A 146 -4.34 16.74 -2.48
CA PRO A 146 -4.94 17.96 -2.99
C PRO A 146 -6.28 17.72 -3.68
N VAL A 147 -6.46 16.57 -4.34
CA VAL A 147 -7.71 16.20 -5.00
C VAL A 147 -8.80 15.83 -3.97
N ARG A 148 -10.06 16.03 -4.34
CA ARG A 148 -11.25 15.60 -3.56
C ARG A 148 -11.98 14.52 -4.35
N PRO A 149 -11.58 13.24 -4.21
CA PRO A 149 -12.19 12.16 -4.96
C PRO A 149 -13.58 11.81 -4.42
N GLU A 150 -14.42 11.26 -5.28
CA GLU A 150 -15.59 10.50 -4.87
C GLU A 150 -15.14 9.11 -4.42
N VAL A 151 -15.48 8.70 -3.19
CA VAL A 151 -14.99 7.44 -2.61
C VAL A 151 -16.16 6.54 -2.26
N HIS A 152 -16.13 5.32 -2.80
CA HIS A 152 -17.08 4.26 -2.53
C HIS A 152 -16.38 3.11 -1.80
N TRP A 153 -16.65 2.97 -0.52
CA TRP A 153 -16.17 1.84 0.26
C TRP A 153 -17.14 0.66 0.10
N LEU A 154 -16.59 -0.48 -0.28
CA LEU A 154 -17.32 -1.73 -0.49
C LEU A 154 -16.92 -2.70 0.62
N HIS A 155 -17.88 -3.04 1.48
CA HIS A 155 -17.61 -3.93 2.62
C HIS A 155 -17.99 -5.36 2.27
N ARG A 156 -16.99 -6.25 2.16
CA ARG A 156 -17.22 -7.67 1.82
C ARG A 156 -17.57 -8.55 3.02
N GLY A 157 -17.50 -8.03 4.27
CA GLY A 157 -17.74 -8.80 5.48
C GLY A 157 -16.69 -9.90 5.67
N GLU A 158 -17.17 -11.09 5.99
CA GLU A 158 -16.34 -12.29 6.24
C GLU A 158 -15.88 -13.00 4.95
N ALA A 159 -16.28 -12.54 3.77
CA ALA A 159 -15.86 -13.16 2.52
C ALA A 159 -14.34 -13.03 2.32
N VAL A 160 -13.76 -14.06 1.70
CA VAL A 160 -12.33 -14.03 1.35
C VAL A 160 -12.12 -13.00 0.23
N PRO A 161 -11.04 -12.19 0.27
CA PRO A 161 -10.71 -11.27 -0.82
C PRO A 161 -10.69 -11.98 -2.18
N GLY A 162 -11.35 -11.36 -3.18
CA GLY A 162 -11.47 -11.91 -4.53
C GLY A 162 -12.46 -13.08 -4.69
N ALA A 163 -13.22 -13.44 -3.65
CA ALA A 163 -14.25 -14.48 -3.72
C ALA A 163 -15.68 -13.93 -3.89
N ASN A 164 -15.81 -12.64 -4.19
CA ASN A 164 -17.08 -11.95 -4.41
C ASN A 164 -17.01 -11.07 -5.66
N THR A 165 -18.13 -10.48 -6.07
CA THR A 165 -18.25 -9.62 -7.27
C THR A 165 -18.44 -8.14 -6.94
N LEU A 166 -18.21 -7.72 -5.70
CA LEU A 166 -18.51 -6.35 -5.27
C LEU A 166 -17.83 -5.27 -6.13
N LEU A 167 -16.53 -5.46 -6.43
CA LEU A 167 -15.81 -4.54 -7.30
C LEU A 167 -16.30 -4.60 -8.74
N GLU A 168 -16.57 -5.81 -9.27
CA GLU A 168 -17.08 -6.01 -10.63
C GLU A 168 -18.48 -5.41 -10.81
N ASP A 169 -19.33 -5.55 -9.80
CA ASP A 169 -20.71 -5.02 -9.82
C ASP A 169 -20.76 -3.49 -9.64
N ALA A 170 -19.72 -2.91 -9.04
CA ALA A 170 -19.63 -1.47 -8.77
C ALA A 170 -18.97 -0.67 -9.91
N LEU A 171 -18.16 -1.32 -10.76
CA LEU A 171 -17.41 -0.71 -11.87
C LEU A 171 -18.16 -0.83 -13.20
#